data_cb9a62c944394dd713967d91e45d0441
#
_entry.id   cb9a62c944394dd713967d91e45d0441
#
_cell.length_a   1.000
_cell.length_b   1.000
_cell.length_c   1.000
_cell.angle_alpha   90.00
_cell.angle_beta   90.00
_cell.angle_gamma   90.00
#
_symmetry.space_group_name_H-M   'P 1'
#
loop_
_entity.id
_entity.type
_entity.pdbx_description
1 polymer ?
#
loop_
_entity_poly.entity_id
_entity_poly.type
_entity_poly.pdbx_seq_one_letter_code
_entity_poly.pdbx_strand_id
1 'polypeptide(L)'
;MVVKNHILEDTLVFMKNLNTIWKNYIEVLYETFPDLVWSETWADWDSKGATLKADIRKSKQFIKAREVLIQDKRSDIYNNILYPKTGANLPCFGMDLMKFSEKKVIIVFDFQHPVENFLYSVEGLPKDDGKYRFFEMGNHFSENIFVRYCKPEEVDNYLTMFKLYLRNYKEMLDFWKPEGENTKEYKDFDTYMTKLDPVRGYLKAKFGEEKSDSFVKHFLFSYS
;
A
#
# COMPACT_ATOMS: atom_id res chain seq x y z
N MET A 1 8.40 28.57 6.12
CA MET A 1 8.29 27.97 7.47
C MET A 1 6.83 27.72 7.87
N VAL A 2 5.90 28.63 7.58
CA VAL A 2 4.47 28.53 7.96
C VAL A 2 3.73 27.35 7.27
N VAL A 3 4.02 27.06 6.01
CA VAL A 3 3.35 25.98 5.24
C VAL A 3 3.65 24.58 5.80
N LYS A 4 4.86 24.34 6.33
CA LYS A 4 5.21 23.03 6.92
C LYS A 4 4.46 22.69 8.20
N ASN A 5 4.10 23.69 8.98
CA ASN A 5 3.37 23.48 10.24
C ASN A 5 1.90 23.09 9.99
N HIS A 6 1.26 23.67 8.98
CA HIS A 6 -0.13 23.34 8.64
C HIS A 6 -0.28 21.90 8.13
N ILE A 7 0.63 21.43 7.30
CA ILE A 7 0.59 20.06 6.75
C ILE A 7 0.75 19.00 7.83
N LEU A 8 1.63 19.25 8.80
CA LEU A 8 1.80 18.37 9.96
C LEU A 8 0.58 18.37 10.88
N GLU A 9 -0.06 19.51 11.07
CA GLU A 9 -1.28 19.63 11.87
C GLU A 9 -2.45 18.89 11.22
N ASP A 10 -2.67 19.03 9.92
CA ASP A 10 -3.73 18.34 9.18
C ASP A 10 -3.53 16.81 9.19
N THR A 11 -2.29 16.35 9.04
CA THR A 11 -1.96 14.92 9.14
C THR A 11 -2.19 14.39 10.55
N LEU A 12 -1.81 15.12 11.58
CA LEU A 12 -2.01 14.76 12.99
C LEU A 12 -3.50 14.73 13.36
N VAL A 13 -4.30 15.66 12.86
CA VAL A 13 -5.76 15.70 13.07
C VAL A 13 -6.42 14.49 12.39
N PHE A 14 -6.02 14.18 11.16
CA PHE A 14 -6.48 12.98 10.43
C PHE A 14 -6.17 11.72 11.24
N MET A 15 -4.94 11.58 11.73
CA MET A 15 -4.48 10.43 12.50
C MET A 15 -5.22 10.23 13.83
N LYS A 16 -5.55 11.33 14.54
CA LYS A 16 -6.29 11.25 15.80
C LYS A 16 -7.70 10.68 15.63
N ASN A 17 -8.31 10.89 14.47
CA ASN A 17 -9.67 10.47 14.16
C ASN A 17 -9.76 9.11 13.46
N LEU A 18 -8.61 8.48 13.17
CA LEU A 18 -8.58 7.15 12.55
C LEU A 18 -9.08 6.08 13.54
N ASN A 19 -10.19 5.47 13.17
CA ASN A 19 -10.76 4.32 13.92
C ASN A 19 -10.51 3.02 13.14
N THR A 20 -9.29 2.51 13.21
CA THR A 20 -8.86 1.26 12.57
C THR A 20 -7.83 0.55 13.42
N ILE A 21 -7.76 -0.77 13.36
CA ILE A 21 -6.69 -1.55 14.01
C ILE A 21 -5.31 -1.28 13.39
N TRP A 22 -5.26 -0.67 12.20
CA TRP A 22 -4.04 -0.37 11.44
C TRP A 22 -3.42 0.98 11.78
N LYS A 23 -3.96 1.69 12.76
CA LYS A 23 -3.54 3.04 13.13
C LYS A 23 -2.04 3.17 13.33
N ASN A 24 -1.42 2.26 14.10
CA ASN A 24 0.02 2.30 14.38
C ASN A 24 0.88 2.10 13.12
N TYR A 25 0.42 1.30 12.14
CA TYR A 25 1.10 1.12 10.85
C TYR A 25 1.03 2.38 10.00
N ILE A 26 -0.13 3.01 9.96
CA ILE A 26 -0.36 4.26 9.24
C ILE A 26 0.50 5.38 9.85
N GLU A 27 0.56 5.47 11.19
CA GLU A 27 1.44 6.42 11.90
C GLU A 27 2.90 6.24 11.50
N VAL A 28 3.40 5.01 11.55
CA VAL A 28 4.79 4.69 11.16
C VAL A 28 5.07 5.05 9.69
N LEU A 29 4.11 4.83 8.79
CA LEU A 29 4.24 5.21 7.38
C LEU A 29 4.45 6.73 7.25
N TYR A 30 3.62 7.53 7.92
CA TYR A 30 3.72 9.00 7.85
C TYR A 30 4.90 9.57 8.63
N GLU A 31 5.33 8.93 9.72
CA GLU A 31 6.57 9.26 10.40
C GLU A 31 7.80 9.02 9.52
N THR A 32 7.78 7.95 8.72
CA THR A 32 8.88 7.62 7.80
C THR A 32 8.92 8.56 6.59
N PHE A 33 7.74 8.94 6.08
CA PHE A 33 7.58 9.82 4.91
C PHE A 33 6.75 11.06 5.26
N PRO A 34 7.31 12.00 6.06
CA PRO A 34 6.55 13.16 6.57
C PRO A 34 6.19 14.20 5.51
N ASP A 35 6.72 14.06 4.29
CA ASP A 35 6.39 14.90 3.14
C ASP A 35 5.29 14.34 2.25
N LEU A 36 4.69 13.19 2.63
CA LEU A 36 3.49 12.68 2.00
C LEU A 36 2.31 13.58 2.32
N VAL A 37 1.90 14.38 1.34
CA VAL A 37 0.79 15.31 1.48
C VAL A 37 -0.43 14.80 0.74
N TRP A 38 -1.61 15.01 1.32
CA TRP A 38 -2.87 14.72 0.66
C TRP A 38 -2.97 15.50 -0.64
N SER A 39 -3.41 14.86 -1.69
CA SER A 39 -3.62 15.45 -3.01
C SER A 39 -5.09 15.48 -3.38
N GLU A 40 -5.77 14.36 -3.23
CA GLU A 40 -7.20 14.26 -3.55
C GLU A 40 -7.84 13.04 -2.88
N THR A 41 -9.14 13.10 -2.63
CA THR A 41 -9.98 11.94 -2.32
C THR A 41 -10.59 11.44 -3.62
N TRP A 42 -10.23 10.23 -4.02
CA TRP A 42 -10.74 9.62 -5.24
C TRP A 42 -12.12 8.99 -5.02
N ALA A 43 -12.35 8.40 -3.85
CA ALA A 43 -13.64 7.84 -3.48
C ALA A 43 -13.88 7.96 -1.97
N ASP A 44 -15.14 8.21 -1.62
CA ASP A 44 -15.67 8.14 -0.27
C ASP A 44 -17.09 7.55 -0.39
N TRP A 45 -17.19 6.24 -0.13
CA TRP A 45 -18.43 5.49 -0.35
C TRP A 45 -18.94 4.87 0.94
N ASP A 46 -20.24 4.97 1.13
CA ASP A 46 -20.98 4.24 2.16
C ASP A 46 -22.12 3.46 1.50
N SER A 47 -22.14 2.16 1.64
CA SER A 47 -23.15 1.30 1.05
C SER A 47 -23.22 -0.07 1.72
N LYS A 48 -24.42 -0.55 1.97
CA LYS A 48 -24.67 -1.90 2.51
C LYS A 48 -23.88 -2.23 3.78
N GLY A 49 -23.69 -1.22 4.66
CA GLY A 49 -22.95 -1.35 5.91
C GLY A 49 -21.44 -1.55 5.73
N ALA A 50 -20.91 -1.11 4.60
CA ALA A 50 -19.48 -1.00 4.33
C ALA A 50 -19.13 0.43 3.91
N THR A 51 -18.02 0.91 4.40
CA THR A 51 -17.41 2.17 3.97
C THR A 51 -16.12 1.90 3.20
N LEU A 52 -15.85 2.74 2.19
CA LEU A 52 -14.59 2.76 1.47
C LEU A 52 -14.14 4.21 1.34
N LYS A 53 -12.96 4.48 1.84
CA LYS A 53 -12.26 5.74 1.61
C LYS A 53 -10.98 5.48 0.84
N ALA A 54 -10.78 6.23 -0.24
CA ALA A 54 -9.63 6.11 -1.13
C ALA A 54 -9.03 7.48 -1.41
N ASP A 55 -7.79 7.65 -0.99
CA ASP A 55 -7.06 8.90 -1.08
C ASP A 55 -5.78 8.74 -1.90
N ILE A 56 -5.37 9.82 -2.57
CA ILE A 56 -4.06 9.94 -3.22
C ILE A 56 -3.24 10.98 -2.47
N ARG A 57 -1.99 10.60 -2.20
CA ARG A 57 -0.97 11.49 -1.65
C ARG A 57 0.22 11.60 -2.60
N LYS A 58 0.96 12.67 -2.48
CA LYS A 58 2.16 12.94 -3.28
C LYS A 58 3.30 13.43 -2.40
N SER A 59 4.54 13.26 -2.88
CA SER A 59 5.73 13.80 -2.22
C SER A 59 6.82 14.14 -3.22
N LYS A 60 7.98 14.51 -2.73
CA LYS A 60 9.17 14.68 -3.56
C LYS A 60 9.67 13.35 -4.14
N GLN A 61 9.50 12.25 -3.40
CA GLN A 61 10.00 10.92 -3.76
C GLN A 61 8.96 10.08 -4.51
N PHE A 62 7.66 10.35 -4.29
CA PHE A 62 6.57 9.58 -4.87
C PHE A 62 5.77 10.39 -5.87
N ILE A 63 5.48 9.78 -7.02
CA ILE A 63 4.52 10.35 -7.97
C ILE A 63 3.10 10.20 -7.40
N LYS A 64 2.87 9.07 -6.74
CA LYS A 64 1.61 8.74 -6.11
C LYS A 64 1.83 7.78 -4.94
N ALA A 65 1.19 8.06 -3.83
CA ALA A 65 0.91 7.11 -2.78
C ALA A 65 -0.61 6.94 -2.72
N ARG A 66 -1.09 5.78 -3.10
CA ARG A 66 -2.52 5.48 -3.07
C ARG A 66 -2.84 4.71 -1.80
N GLU A 67 -3.84 5.17 -1.07
CA GLU A 67 -4.32 4.49 0.13
C GLU A 67 -5.81 4.20 0.06
N VAL A 68 -6.21 3.06 0.59
CA VAL A 68 -7.58 2.59 0.67
C VAL A 68 -7.86 2.09 2.07
N LEU A 69 -8.90 2.60 2.70
CA LEU A 69 -9.46 2.05 3.93
C LEU A 69 -10.85 1.51 3.64
N ILE A 70 -11.05 0.22 3.85
CA ILE A 70 -12.35 -0.43 3.69
C ILE A 70 -12.76 -1.00 5.05
N GLN A 71 -13.95 -0.63 5.52
CA GLN A 71 -14.47 -1.12 6.79
C GLN A 71 -15.90 -1.63 6.65
N ASP A 72 -16.19 -2.75 7.28
CA ASP A 72 -17.54 -3.23 7.53
C ASP A 72 -17.61 -3.89 8.91
N LYS A 73 -18.76 -4.46 9.27
CA LYS A 73 -18.96 -5.12 10.58
C LYS A 73 -17.89 -6.17 10.93
N ARG A 74 -17.23 -6.78 9.94
CA ARG A 74 -16.25 -7.87 10.13
C ARG A 74 -14.87 -7.51 9.64
N SER A 75 -14.79 -6.67 8.62
CA SER A 75 -13.57 -6.37 7.91
C SER A 75 -13.04 -4.98 8.25
N ASP A 76 -11.75 -4.88 8.40
CA ASP A 76 -11.00 -3.64 8.52
C ASP A 76 -9.73 -3.82 7.68
N ILE A 77 -9.69 -3.20 6.51
CA ILE A 77 -8.66 -3.40 5.50
C ILE A 77 -8.01 -2.06 5.19
N TYR A 78 -6.70 -1.99 5.32
CA TYR A 78 -5.90 -0.89 4.83
C TYR A 78 -4.94 -1.39 3.76
N ASN A 79 -5.09 -0.88 2.55
CA ASN A 79 -4.20 -1.17 1.44
C ASN A 79 -3.51 0.12 0.99
N ASN A 80 -2.20 0.05 0.79
CA ASN A 80 -1.42 1.18 0.32
C ASN A 80 -0.35 0.71 -0.67
N ILE A 81 -0.05 1.54 -1.65
CA ILE A 81 1.10 1.38 -2.53
C ILE A 81 1.78 2.72 -2.76
N LEU A 82 3.08 2.74 -2.59
CA LEU A 82 3.94 3.88 -2.85
C LEU A 82 4.58 3.71 -4.22
N TYR A 83 4.19 4.54 -5.19
CA TYR A 83 4.80 4.57 -6.51
C TYR A 83 5.95 5.59 -6.54
N PRO A 84 7.21 5.17 -6.67
CA PRO A 84 8.33 6.08 -6.70
C PRO A 84 8.30 6.95 -7.96
N LYS A 85 8.88 8.15 -7.87
CA LYS A 85 9.13 8.96 -9.06
C LYS A 85 10.10 8.26 -9.98
N THR A 86 9.79 8.37 -11.25
CA THR A 86 10.37 7.61 -12.33
C THR A 86 11.87 7.62 -12.45
N GLY A 87 12.36 6.66 -13.17
CA GLY A 87 13.65 6.60 -13.83
C GLY A 87 14.65 5.70 -13.17
N ALA A 88 14.35 5.09 -12.02
CA ALA A 88 15.37 4.35 -11.30
C ALA A 88 15.11 2.83 -11.20
N ASN A 89 14.16 2.28 -11.94
CA ASN A 89 13.74 0.88 -11.77
C ASN A 89 13.53 0.50 -10.29
N LEU A 90 13.08 1.46 -9.48
CA LEU A 90 12.82 1.25 -8.07
C LEU A 90 11.55 0.46 -7.89
N PRO A 91 11.51 -0.46 -6.94
CA PRO A 91 10.28 -1.14 -6.60
C PRO A 91 9.24 -0.14 -6.05
N CYS A 92 7.97 -0.45 -6.28
CA CYS A 92 6.90 0.09 -5.45
C CYS A 92 6.99 -0.55 -4.07
N PHE A 93 6.52 0.14 -3.04
CA PHE A 93 6.29 -0.49 -1.74
C PHE A 93 4.80 -0.69 -1.57
N GLY A 94 4.36 -1.94 -1.57
CA GLY A 94 2.97 -2.32 -1.39
C GLY A 94 2.70 -2.88 0.00
N MET A 95 1.52 -2.59 0.55
CA MET A 95 1.06 -3.21 1.77
C MET A 95 -0.43 -3.54 1.69
N ASP A 96 -0.78 -4.71 2.19
CA ASP A 96 -2.12 -5.20 2.41
C ASP A 96 -2.28 -5.62 3.87
N LEU A 97 -2.97 -4.80 4.64
CA LEU A 97 -3.25 -5.03 6.04
C LEU A 97 -4.74 -5.35 6.16
N MET A 98 -5.08 -6.61 6.39
CA MET A 98 -6.44 -7.11 6.20
C MET A 98 -6.94 -7.87 7.43
N LYS A 99 -7.91 -7.29 8.14
CA LYS A 99 -8.73 -8.01 9.11
C LYS A 99 -10.02 -8.45 8.43
N PHE A 100 -10.30 -9.75 8.41
CA PHE A 100 -11.54 -10.32 7.87
C PHE A 100 -12.50 -10.80 8.95
N SER A 101 -12.04 -10.98 10.18
CA SER A 101 -12.84 -11.38 11.34
C SER A 101 -12.03 -11.21 12.62
N GLU A 102 -12.66 -11.46 13.77
CA GLU A 102 -11.99 -11.49 15.08
C GLU A 102 -10.94 -12.61 15.24
N LYS A 103 -10.80 -13.47 14.23
CA LYS A 103 -9.85 -14.61 14.27
C LYS A 103 -8.89 -14.64 13.11
N LYS A 104 -9.05 -13.75 12.13
CA LYS A 104 -8.27 -13.82 10.89
C LYS A 104 -7.80 -12.43 10.46
N VAL A 105 -6.53 -12.21 10.64
CA VAL A 105 -5.78 -11.07 10.14
C VAL A 105 -4.68 -11.57 9.21
N ILE A 106 -4.45 -10.85 8.14
CA ILE A 106 -3.35 -11.07 7.22
C ILE A 106 -2.59 -9.75 7.10
N ILE A 107 -1.28 -9.81 7.32
CA ILE A 107 -0.36 -8.69 7.15
C ILE A 107 0.55 -9.02 5.99
N VAL A 108 0.56 -8.18 4.96
CA VAL A 108 1.46 -8.30 3.81
C VAL A 108 2.12 -6.95 3.57
N PHE A 109 3.43 -6.97 3.36
CA PHE A 109 4.16 -5.85 2.76
C PHE A 109 5.37 -6.35 1.99
N ASP A 110 5.69 -5.65 0.91
CA ASP A 110 6.73 -6.06 -0.02
C ASP A 110 7.27 -4.90 -0.86
N PHE A 111 8.44 -5.12 -1.42
CA PHE A 111 9.04 -4.33 -2.49
C PHE A 111 8.62 -4.93 -3.83
N GLN A 112 7.65 -4.33 -4.49
CA GLN A 112 7.06 -4.84 -5.73
C GLN A 112 7.78 -4.24 -6.93
N HIS A 113 8.64 -5.03 -7.58
CA HIS A 113 9.42 -4.54 -8.71
C HIS A 113 8.57 -4.42 -9.98
N PRO A 114 8.66 -3.30 -10.73
CA PRO A 114 7.87 -3.12 -11.94
C PRO A 114 8.25 -4.07 -13.08
N VAL A 115 9.48 -4.57 -13.10
CA VAL A 115 9.92 -5.56 -14.10
C VAL A 115 9.55 -6.96 -13.62
N GLU A 116 8.75 -7.67 -14.41
CA GLU A 116 8.33 -9.05 -14.12
C GLU A 116 9.54 -9.99 -14.03
N ASN A 117 9.45 -10.94 -13.12
CA ASN A 117 10.52 -11.93 -12.86
C ASN A 117 11.88 -11.34 -12.47
N PHE A 118 11.93 -10.09 -12.04
CA PHE A 118 13.13 -9.48 -11.50
C PHE A 118 13.33 -9.95 -10.05
N LEU A 119 14.07 -11.04 -9.90
CA LEU A 119 14.41 -11.59 -8.59
C LEU A 119 15.45 -10.70 -7.91
N TYR A 120 15.10 -10.16 -6.76
CA TYR A 120 16.04 -9.42 -5.92
C TYR A 120 15.70 -9.59 -4.44
N SER A 121 16.71 -9.37 -3.61
CA SER A 121 16.54 -9.34 -2.17
C SER A 121 17.24 -8.13 -1.57
N VAL A 122 16.69 -7.65 -0.47
CA VAL A 122 17.28 -6.59 0.34
C VAL A 122 18.06 -7.25 1.48
N GLU A 123 19.33 -6.92 1.58
CA GLU A 123 20.21 -7.46 2.62
C GLU A 123 19.71 -7.09 4.02
N GLY A 124 19.79 -8.02 4.94
CA GLY A 124 19.36 -7.83 6.33
C GLY A 124 17.86 -8.00 6.57
N LEU A 125 17.05 -8.23 5.52
CA LEU A 125 15.65 -8.58 5.65
C LEU A 125 15.44 -10.10 5.53
N PRO A 126 14.41 -10.65 6.22
CA PRO A 126 14.09 -12.07 6.09
C PRO A 126 13.67 -12.39 4.65
N LYS A 127 14.08 -13.55 4.18
CA LYS A 127 13.59 -14.13 2.93
C LYS A 127 12.40 -15.04 3.23
N ASP A 128 11.46 -15.07 2.30
CA ASP A 128 10.31 -15.96 2.34
C ASP A 128 10.37 -16.94 1.16
N ASP A 129 9.74 -18.11 1.29
CA ASP A 129 9.66 -19.07 0.21
C ASP A 129 8.63 -18.69 -0.87
N GLY A 130 7.87 -17.63 -0.64
CA GLY A 130 6.97 -17.00 -1.62
C GLY A 130 5.78 -17.84 -2.07
N LYS A 131 5.43 -18.91 -1.34
CA LYS A 131 4.35 -19.84 -1.71
C LYS A 131 3.00 -19.42 -1.14
N TYR A 132 2.47 -18.32 -1.65
CA TYR A 132 1.15 -17.83 -1.27
C TYR A 132 0.21 -17.83 -2.47
N ARG A 133 -1.08 -18.03 -2.23
CA ARG A 133 -2.10 -18.13 -3.29
C ARG A 133 -2.17 -16.91 -4.21
N PHE A 134 -1.86 -15.73 -3.70
CA PHE A 134 -1.99 -14.45 -4.42
C PHE A 134 -0.68 -13.67 -4.53
N PHE A 135 0.38 -14.15 -3.90
CA PHE A 135 1.68 -13.51 -3.84
C PHE A 135 2.72 -14.55 -4.18
N GLU A 136 3.30 -14.47 -5.35
CA GLU A 136 4.34 -15.39 -5.81
C GLU A 136 5.63 -14.61 -6.03
N MET A 137 6.68 -15.04 -5.34
CA MET A 137 8.03 -14.52 -5.57
C MET A 137 8.41 -14.66 -7.04
N GLY A 138 9.00 -13.63 -7.63
CA GLY A 138 9.43 -13.60 -9.03
C GLY A 138 8.41 -13.03 -10.00
N ASN A 139 7.13 -12.90 -9.62
CA ASN A 139 6.10 -12.24 -10.42
C ASN A 139 5.86 -10.82 -9.91
N HIS A 140 6.85 -9.95 -9.93
CA HIS A 140 6.91 -8.62 -9.34
C HIS A 140 7.17 -8.58 -7.82
N PHE A 141 6.99 -9.67 -7.10
CA PHE A 141 7.24 -9.72 -5.64
C PHE A 141 8.70 -10.07 -5.34
N SER A 142 9.25 -9.46 -4.29
CA SER A 142 10.63 -9.70 -3.88
C SER A 142 10.82 -11.03 -3.14
N GLU A 143 12.08 -11.46 -2.96
CA GLU A 143 12.41 -12.57 -2.06
C GLU A 143 12.15 -12.23 -0.58
N ASN A 144 11.91 -10.95 -0.27
CA ASN A 144 11.65 -10.47 1.09
C ASN A 144 10.17 -10.22 1.36
N ILE A 145 9.26 -10.74 0.53
CA ILE A 145 7.83 -10.59 0.81
C ILE A 145 7.52 -11.02 2.25
N PHE A 146 6.85 -10.17 3.00
CA PHE A 146 6.46 -10.45 4.36
C PHE A 146 4.97 -10.78 4.41
N VAL A 147 4.63 -12.02 4.76
CA VAL A 147 3.25 -12.45 4.96
C VAL A 147 3.09 -13.07 6.33
N ARG A 148 2.13 -12.60 7.11
CA ARG A 148 1.79 -13.17 8.42
C ARG A 148 0.29 -13.30 8.60
N TYR A 149 -0.07 -14.42 9.20
CA TYR A 149 -1.43 -14.70 9.67
C TYR A 149 -1.43 -14.59 11.18
N CYS A 150 -2.31 -13.77 11.74
CA CYS A 150 -2.37 -13.55 13.18
C CYS A 150 -3.80 -13.23 13.64
N LYS A 151 -3.96 -13.03 14.94
CA LYS A 151 -5.18 -12.47 15.53
C LYS A 151 -5.09 -10.95 15.64
N PRO A 152 -6.24 -10.23 15.77
CA PRO A 152 -6.24 -8.77 15.87
C PRO A 152 -5.36 -8.22 17.00
N GLU A 153 -5.32 -8.88 18.16
CA GLU A 153 -4.50 -8.49 19.30
C GLU A 153 -2.99 -8.66 19.10
N GLU A 154 -2.59 -9.35 18.04
CA GLU A 154 -1.18 -9.66 17.74
C GLU A 154 -0.58 -8.74 16.66
N VAL A 155 -1.38 -7.86 16.04
CA VAL A 155 -0.94 -7.06 14.88
C VAL A 155 0.29 -6.20 15.18
N ASP A 156 0.36 -5.62 16.37
CA ASP A 156 1.46 -4.74 16.76
C ASP A 156 2.78 -5.49 17.01
N ASN A 157 2.75 -6.82 17.15
CA ASN A 157 3.97 -7.64 17.25
C ASN A 157 4.86 -7.53 16.00
N TYR A 158 4.27 -7.18 14.85
CA TYR A 158 4.97 -7.06 13.57
C TYR A 158 5.35 -5.62 13.20
N LEU A 159 5.04 -4.66 14.05
CA LEU A 159 5.29 -3.25 13.78
C LEU A 159 6.79 -2.92 13.67
N THR A 160 7.63 -3.60 14.47
CA THR A 160 9.09 -3.45 14.38
C THR A 160 9.63 -3.92 13.02
N MET A 161 9.08 -5.02 12.50
CA MET A 161 9.46 -5.51 11.17
C MET A 161 9.00 -4.54 10.08
N PHE A 162 7.79 -4.01 10.19
CA PHE A 162 7.29 -3.00 9.27
C PHE A 162 8.18 -1.74 9.25
N LYS A 163 8.59 -1.24 10.41
CA LYS A 163 9.55 -0.12 10.51
C LYS A 163 10.88 -0.43 9.81
N LEU A 164 11.37 -1.66 9.93
CA LEU A 164 12.59 -2.09 9.27
C LEU A 164 12.44 -2.06 7.74
N TYR A 165 11.32 -2.55 7.20
CA TYR A 165 11.04 -2.51 5.77
C TYR A 165 10.94 -1.08 5.23
N LEU A 166 10.20 -0.22 5.91
CA LEU A 166 10.06 1.18 5.50
C LEU A 166 11.39 1.94 5.55
N ARG A 167 12.22 1.67 6.56
CA ARG A 167 13.57 2.26 6.63
C ARG A 167 14.43 1.85 5.43
N ASN A 168 14.47 0.54 5.11
CA ASN A 168 15.22 0.07 3.94
C ASN A 168 14.68 0.68 2.65
N TYR A 169 13.35 0.80 2.51
CA TYR A 169 12.76 1.44 1.35
C TYR A 169 13.14 2.92 1.24
N LYS A 170 13.15 3.64 2.35
CA LYS A 170 13.60 5.03 2.39
C LYS A 170 15.07 5.16 2.00
N GLU A 171 15.93 4.28 2.48
CA GLU A 171 17.35 4.24 2.10
C GLU A 171 17.52 3.99 0.60
N MET A 172 16.75 3.09 0.00
CA MET A 172 16.73 2.89 -1.46
C MET A 172 16.35 4.18 -2.19
N LEU A 173 15.30 4.86 -1.78
CA LEU A 173 14.83 6.11 -2.40
C LEU A 173 15.85 7.25 -2.27
N ASP A 174 16.58 7.31 -1.16
CA ASP A 174 17.58 8.34 -0.92
C ASP A 174 18.88 8.07 -1.72
N PHE A 175 19.22 6.81 -1.96
CA PHE A 175 20.44 6.38 -2.64
C PHE A 175 20.30 6.38 -4.16
N TRP A 176 19.16 5.94 -4.69
CA TRP A 176 18.95 5.79 -6.13
C TRP A 176 18.45 7.10 -6.75
N LYS A 177 19.27 7.70 -7.57
CA LYS A 177 18.86 8.88 -8.34
C LYS A 177 18.14 8.42 -9.61
N PRO A 178 17.00 9.04 -9.95
CA PRO A 178 16.26 8.72 -11.18
C PRO A 178 17.15 8.97 -12.42
N GLU A 179 17.31 7.96 -13.25
CA GLU A 179 17.97 8.06 -14.56
C GLU A 179 16.93 7.85 -15.65
N GLY A 180 16.23 8.91 -16.05
CA GLY A 180 15.24 8.88 -17.13
C GLY A 180 13.81 8.53 -16.67
N GLU A 181 12.88 8.39 -17.63
CA GLU A 181 11.49 8.04 -17.39
C GLU A 181 11.19 6.62 -17.86
N ASN A 182 10.99 5.70 -16.93
CA ASN A 182 10.56 4.35 -17.23
C ASN A 182 9.12 4.11 -16.75
N THR A 183 8.17 4.62 -17.51
CA THR A 183 6.74 4.51 -17.18
C THR A 183 6.11 3.23 -17.69
N LYS A 184 6.75 2.55 -18.67
CA LYS A 184 6.17 1.36 -19.30
C LYS A 184 6.08 0.19 -18.32
N GLU A 185 7.14 -0.08 -17.59
CA GLU A 185 7.21 -1.20 -16.65
C GLU A 185 6.20 -1.04 -15.51
N TYR A 186 5.99 0.17 -15.01
CA TYR A 186 4.95 0.42 -14.00
C TYR A 186 3.54 0.18 -14.56
N LYS A 187 3.29 0.46 -15.83
CA LYS A 187 2.01 0.16 -16.49
C LYS A 187 1.82 -1.35 -16.72
N ASP A 188 2.88 -2.06 -17.05
CA ASP A 188 2.85 -3.51 -17.17
C ASP A 188 2.58 -4.16 -15.81
N PHE A 189 3.23 -3.67 -14.74
CA PHE A 189 2.95 -4.04 -13.36
C PHE A 189 1.49 -3.78 -12.95
N ASP A 190 0.95 -2.59 -13.21
CA ASP A 190 -0.44 -2.27 -12.94
C ASP A 190 -1.41 -3.21 -13.68
N THR A 191 -1.09 -3.55 -14.93
CA THR A 191 -1.88 -4.49 -15.74
C THR A 191 -1.87 -5.89 -15.11
N TYR A 192 -0.71 -6.35 -14.65
CA TYR A 192 -0.56 -7.63 -13.96
C TYR A 192 -1.38 -7.64 -12.65
N MET A 193 -1.20 -6.63 -11.79
CA MET A 193 -1.89 -6.52 -10.50
C MET A 193 -3.41 -6.40 -10.67
N THR A 194 -3.88 -5.69 -11.70
CA THR A 194 -5.31 -5.60 -12.02
C THR A 194 -5.93 -6.95 -12.36
N LYS A 195 -5.18 -7.85 -13.02
CA LYS A 195 -5.65 -9.20 -13.33
C LYS A 195 -5.70 -10.11 -12.10
N LEU A 196 -4.79 -9.92 -11.16
CA LEU A 196 -4.71 -10.72 -9.93
C LEU A 196 -5.75 -10.31 -8.88
N ASP A 197 -6.32 -9.12 -8.99
CA ASP A 197 -7.05 -8.47 -7.91
C ASP A 197 -8.22 -9.31 -7.36
N PRO A 198 -8.11 -9.81 -6.12
CA PRO A 198 -9.17 -10.59 -5.49
C PRO A 198 -10.28 -9.71 -4.88
N VAL A 199 -10.08 -8.38 -4.80
CA VAL A 199 -11.00 -7.47 -4.10
C VAL A 199 -12.22 -7.12 -4.93
N ARG A 200 -12.15 -7.26 -6.25
CA ARG A 200 -13.23 -6.91 -7.18
C ARG A 200 -14.58 -7.54 -6.83
N GLY A 201 -14.58 -8.82 -6.46
CA GLY A 201 -15.80 -9.54 -6.06
C GLY A 201 -16.44 -8.93 -4.81
N TYR A 202 -15.64 -8.56 -3.82
CA TYR A 202 -16.10 -7.88 -2.61
C TYR A 202 -16.66 -6.49 -2.93
N LEU A 203 -15.92 -5.69 -3.68
CA LEU A 203 -16.34 -4.34 -4.08
C LEU A 203 -17.65 -4.37 -4.87
N LYS A 204 -17.79 -5.28 -5.83
CA LYS A 204 -19.02 -5.47 -6.61
C LYS A 204 -20.22 -5.79 -5.73
N ALA A 205 -20.03 -6.67 -4.74
CA ALA A 205 -21.10 -7.04 -3.82
C ALA A 205 -21.55 -5.87 -2.92
N LYS A 206 -20.61 -5.01 -2.47
CA LYS A 206 -20.86 -3.89 -1.56
C LYS A 206 -21.28 -2.60 -2.26
N PHE A 207 -20.61 -2.23 -3.34
CA PHE A 207 -20.71 -0.91 -3.97
C PHE A 207 -21.30 -0.95 -5.39
N GLY A 208 -21.51 -2.13 -5.96
CA GLY A 208 -22.02 -2.34 -7.32
C GLY A 208 -20.93 -2.50 -8.38
N GLU A 209 -21.33 -2.99 -9.56
CA GLU A 209 -20.41 -3.38 -10.62
C GLU A 209 -19.66 -2.19 -11.22
N GLU A 210 -20.39 -1.13 -11.58
CA GLU A 210 -19.82 0.05 -12.22
C GLU A 210 -18.74 0.72 -11.36
N LYS A 211 -19.04 0.97 -10.07
CA LYS A 211 -18.08 1.54 -9.13
C LYS A 211 -16.86 0.63 -8.94
N SER A 212 -17.10 -0.68 -8.80
CA SER A 212 -16.02 -1.66 -8.63
C SER A 212 -15.09 -1.69 -9.84
N ASP A 213 -15.64 -1.74 -11.05
CA ASP A 213 -14.86 -1.79 -12.29
C ASP A 213 -14.05 -0.50 -12.50
N SER A 214 -14.67 0.66 -12.25
CA SER A 214 -13.97 1.94 -12.32
C SER A 214 -12.84 2.03 -11.30
N PHE A 215 -13.08 1.61 -10.06
CA PHE A 215 -12.11 1.65 -8.98
C PHE A 215 -10.90 0.78 -9.27
N VAL A 216 -11.11 -0.47 -9.71
CA VAL A 216 -10.02 -1.40 -10.02
C VAL A 216 -9.20 -0.91 -11.22
N LYS A 217 -9.85 -0.39 -12.28
CA LYS A 217 -9.18 0.03 -13.51
C LYS A 217 -8.45 1.37 -13.41
N HIS A 218 -8.99 2.31 -12.63
CA HIS A 218 -8.53 3.70 -12.68
C HIS A 218 -7.92 4.21 -11.38
N PHE A 219 -8.02 3.42 -10.30
CA PHE A 219 -7.48 3.83 -9.01
C PHE A 219 -6.51 2.79 -8.41
N LEU A 220 -6.95 1.52 -8.25
CA LEU A 220 -6.17 0.54 -7.47
C LEU A 220 -4.78 0.32 -8.06
N PHE A 221 -4.70 0.12 -9.37
CA PHE A 221 -3.46 -0.12 -10.08
C PHE A 221 -3.37 0.85 -11.26
N SER A 222 -2.92 2.04 -10.98
CA SER A 222 -2.76 3.11 -11.96
C SER A 222 -1.61 4.00 -11.54
N TYR A 223 -0.47 3.82 -12.20
CA TYR A 223 0.74 4.61 -11.98
C TYR A 223 0.57 6.07 -12.40
N SER A 224 -0.18 6.31 -13.45
CA SER A 224 -0.48 7.64 -14.01
C SER A 224 -1.76 8.24 -13.46
#